data_af9b395c5fc1a5d1618136b032b67934
#
_entry.id   af9b395c5fc1a5d1618136b032b67934
#
_cell.length_a   1.000
_cell.length_b   1.000
_cell.length_c   1.000
_cell.angle_alpha   90.00
_cell.angle_beta   90.00
_cell.angle_gamma   90.00
#
_symmetry.space_group_name_H-M   'P 1'
#
loop_
_entity.id
_entity.type
_entity.pdbx_description
1 polymer ?
#
loop_
_entity_poly.entity_id
_entity_poly.type
_entity_poly.pdbx_seq_one_letter_code
_entity_poly.pdbx_strand_id
1 'polypeptide(L)'
;DDFGDTSAMLITLESKTKSYRELHEYMNTLKDNLRTIPELANLRVSGEQGEDIGVYIDRDKLSDYGINSATLLANLSAQGMTMVSGKVDDGQTTRPIHLRSQMNTENDVANRIVYSDPRGNVIRLRDIATIKREYPHADKYVKNNGQKCIVLSVEMNEGSNIVEFGNKVKDILGQFEASLPQDVSIYTITDQSEVVNSSVVDFLKELLIAIASVVVVIMLLLPMRVASVAASTIPITIFITLGLFYALGLELNTVTLASLIVALGMIVDNSIVIIDSYIEKIDEGMSRWHAATYSAKEFFSSIFSATLAISITFFPLLLTMKGMMKDFVKWFPL
;
A
#
# COMPACT_ATOMS: atom_id res chain seq x y z
N ASP A 1 -3.16 9.33 -12.59
CA ASP A 1 -2.49 8.95 -11.33
C ASP A 1 -3.25 7.73 -10.81
N ASP A 2 -2.70 6.57 -11.07
CA ASP A 2 -3.25 5.30 -10.62
C ASP A 2 -3.04 5.20 -9.10
N PHE A 3 -4.13 5.22 -8.34
CA PHE A 3 -4.13 4.93 -6.91
C PHE A 3 -3.75 3.47 -6.59
N GLY A 4 -3.56 2.64 -7.60
CA GLY A 4 -3.09 1.26 -7.47
C GLY A 4 -1.63 1.11 -7.02
N ASP A 5 -0.84 2.19 -7.08
CA ASP A 5 0.56 2.22 -6.65
C ASP A 5 0.74 2.60 -5.16
N THR A 6 -0.33 2.67 -4.38
CA THR A 6 -0.21 2.92 -2.93
C THR A 6 0.22 1.65 -2.22
N SER A 7 1.28 1.76 -1.42
CA SER A 7 1.74 0.65 -0.61
C SER A 7 0.66 0.20 0.38
N ALA A 8 0.33 -1.08 0.36
CA ALA A 8 -0.60 -1.69 1.32
C ALA A 8 -0.03 -1.64 2.74
N MET A 9 1.29 -1.79 2.87
CA MET A 9 2.01 -1.70 4.13
C MET A 9 3.38 -1.04 3.94
N LEU A 10 3.80 -0.23 4.93
CA LEU A 10 5.16 0.29 5.07
C LEU A 10 5.78 -0.29 6.32
N ILE A 11 6.86 -1.03 6.14
CA ILE A 11 7.56 -1.76 7.18
C ILE A 11 8.97 -1.21 7.29
N THR A 12 9.46 -0.97 8.50
CA THR A 12 10.85 -0.56 8.74
C THR A 12 11.59 -1.64 9.49
N LEU A 13 12.85 -1.82 9.11
CA LEU A 13 13.82 -2.63 9.83
C LEU A 13 14.91 -1.70 10.35
N GLU A 14 15.11 -1.67 11.65
CA GLU A 14 16.03 -0.73 12.29
C GLU A 14 16.97 -1.41 13.26
N SER A 15 18.16 -0.81 13.44
CA SER A 15 19.13 -1.20 14.47
C SER A 15 20.04 -0.04 14.84
N LYS A 16 20.48 -0.04 16.11
CA LYS A 16 21.53 0.86 16.62
C LYS A 16 22.93 0.40 16.28
N THR A 17 23.14 -0.91 16.25
CA THR A 17 24.46 -1.55 16.22
C THR A 17 24.81 -2.08 14.85
N LYS A 18 23.80 -2.57 14.09
CA LYS A 18 24.00 -3.18 12.78
C LYS A 18 24.33 -2.17 11.69
N SER A 19 25.13 -2.60 10.73
CA SER A 19 25.42 -1.87 9.51
C SER A 19 24.24 -1.93 8.54
N TYR A 20 24.17 -1.01 7.56
CA TYR A 20 23.17 -1.07 6.49
C TYR A 20 23.25 -2.36 5.68
N ARG A 21 24.45 -2.92 5.52
CA ARG A 21 24.64 -4.21 4.84
C ARG A 21 23.95 -5.36 5.57
N GLU A 22 24.16 -5.45 6.90
CA GLU A 22 23.51 -6.49 7.70
C GLU A 22 21.99 -6.30 7.70
N LEU A 23 21.49 -5.07 7.81
CA LEU A 23 20.06 -4.77 7.69
C LEU A 23 19.52 -5.15 6.30
N HIS A 24 20.29 -4.95 5.25
CA HIS A 24 19.92 -5.36 3.89
C HIS A 24 19.80 -6.89 3.75
N GLU A 25 20.70 -7.66 4.37
CA GLU A 25 20.61 -9.12 4.38
C GLU A 25 19.33 -9.62 5.08
N TYR A 26 18.99 -9.05 6.23
CA TYR A 26 17.70 -9.33 6.90
C TYR A 26 16.51 -8.91 6.04
N MET A 27 16.58 -7.74 5.42
CA MET A 27 15.52 -7.26 4.54
C MET A 27 15.31 -8.18 3.32
N ASN A 28 16.38 -8.70 2.72
CA ASN A 28 16.26 -9.65 1.62
C ASN A 28 15.62 -10.96 2.07
N THR A 29 15.97 -11.46 3.25
CA THR A 29 15.32 -12.64 3.83
C THR A 29 13.82 -12.40 4.04
N LEU A 30 13.44 -11.23 4.56
CA LEU A 30 12.03 -10.85 4.69
C LEU A 30 11.33 -10.79 3.34
N LYS A 31 11.95 -10.16 2.34
CA LYS A 31 11.41 -10.10 0.97
C LYS A 31 11.16 -11.47 0.38
N ASP A 32 12.10 -12.41 0.57
CA ASP A 32 11.96 -13.76 0.05
C ASP A 32 10.82 -14.52 0.74
N ASN A 33 10.62 -14.31 2.04
CA ASN A 33 9.47 -14.84 2.75
C ASN A 33 8.14 -14.24 2.24
N LEU A 34 8.08 -12.92 2.04
CA LEU A 34 6.88 -12.24 1.55
C LEU A 34 6.52 -12.63 0.12
N ARG A 35 7.48 -12.97 -0.72
CA ARG A 35 7.25 -13.45 -2.10
C ARG A 35 6.46 -14.75 -2.19
N THR A 36 6.26 -15.44 -1.09
CA THR A 36 5.40 -16.64 -1.05
C THR A 36 3.92 -16.31 -1.10
N ILE A 37 3.55 -15.03 -0.90
CA ILE A 37 2.16 -14.56 -0.93
C ILE A 37 1.72 -14.35 -2.39
N PRO A 38 0.70 -15.06 -2.89
CA PRO A 38 0.27 -14.96 -4.30
C PRO A 38 -0.29 -13.59 -4.67
N GLU A 39 -0.90 -12.88 -3.71
CA GLU A 39 -1.53 -11.57 -3.88
C GLU A 39 -0.51 -10.41 -3.87
N LEU A 40 0.77 -10.70 -3.67
CA LEU A 40 1.83 -9.70 -3.68
C LEU A 40 2.09 -9.19 -5.11
N ALA A 41 2.04 -7.86 -5.27
CA ALA A 41 2.38 -7.21 -6.54
C ALA A 41 3.86 -6.87 -6.62
N ASN A 42 4.36 -6.11 -5.64
CA ASN A 42 5.72 -5.59 -5.66
C ASN A 42 6.26 -5.35 -4.25
N LEU A 43 7.59 -5.34 -4.15
CA LEU A 43 8.34 -5.01 -2.93
C LEU A 43 9.40 -3.95 -3.29
N ARG A 44 9.24 -2.75 -2.75
CA ARG A 44 10.21 -1.67 -2.94
C ARG A 44 10.96 -1.39 -1.65
N VAL A 45 12.28 -1.38 -1.73
CA VAL A 45 13.15 -1.04 -0.60
C VAL A 45 13.66 0.38 -0.78
N SER A 46 13.69 1.14 0.31
CA SER A 46 14.16 2.51 0.37
C SER A 46 14.99 2.75 1.62
N GLY A 47 15.89 3.74 1.56
CA GLY A 47 16.77 4.08 2.70
C GLY A 47 18.01 3.22 2.78
N GLU A 48 18.25 2.34 1.82
CA GLU A 48 19.51 1.59 1.71
C GLU A 48 20.64 2.53 1.36
N GLN A 49 21.78 2.28 1.96
CA GLN A 49 23.05 2.94 1.59
C GLN A 49 23.99 1.90 1.02
N GLY A 50 24.45 2.14 -0.22
CA GLY A 50 25.48 1.34 -0.83
C GLY A 50 26.80 1.53 -0.08
N GLU A 51 27.57 0.46 0.06
CA GLU A 51 28.94 0.54 0.54
C GLU A 51 29.87 0.85 -0.64
N ASP A 52 30.79 1.79 -0.43
CA ASP A 52 31.87 2.09 -1.34
C ASP A 52 33.20 1.64 -0.76
N ILE A 53 34.14 1.34 -1.63
CA ILE A 53 35.52 1.11 -1.24
C ILE A 53 36.27 2.43 -1.42
N GLY A 54 36.49 3.13 -0.31
CA GLY A 54 37.28 4.35 -0.26
C GLY A 54 38.76 4.04 -0.41
N VAL A 55 39.43 4.74 -1.32
CA VAL A 55 40.86 4.64 -1.56
C VAL A 55 41.51 5.96 -1.17
N TYR A 56 42.18 5.98 -0.03
CA TYR A 56 42.88 7.14 0.52
C TYR A 56 44.35 7.09 0.19
N ILE A 57 44.74 7.89 -0.80
CA ILE A 57 46.11 7.91 -1.30
C ILE A 57 47.00 8.70 -0.36
N ASP A 58 48.14 8.09 0.04
CA ASP A 58 49.20 8.72 0.80
C ASP A 58 50.11 9.46 -0.18
N ARG A 59 50.14 10.78 -0.07
CA ARG A 59 50.89 11.65 -0.99
C ARG A 59 52.44 11.52 -0.79
N ASP A 60 52.87 11.26 0.41
CA ASP A 60 54.30 11.12 0.73
C ASP A 60 54.82 9.83 0.10
N LYS A 61 54.11 8.74 0.27
CA LYS A 61 54.46 7.46 -0.36
C LYS A 61 54.40 7.54 -1.89
N LEU A 62 53.43 8.28 -2.44
CA LEU A 62 53.34 8.47 -3.88
C LEU A 62 54.54 9.19 -4.44
N SER A 63 55.02 10.21 -3.69
CA SER A 63 56.25 10.97 -4.01
C SER A 63 57.51 10.11 -3.90
N ASP A 64 57.62 9.30 -2.85
CA ASP A 64 58.76 8.41 -2.61
C ASP A 64 58.93 7.38 -3.75
N TYR A 65 57.84 6.91 -4.31
CA TYR A 65 57.85 6.00 -5.46
C TYR A 65 57.93 6.73 -6.82
N GLY A 66 57.95 8.08 -6.83
CA GLY A 66 57.99 8.88 -8.05
C GLY A 66 56.78 8.76 -8.97
N ILE A 67 55.66 8.40 -8.41
CA ILE A 67 54.39 8.16 -9.19
C ILE A 67 53.62 9.46 -9.26
N ASN A 68 53.27 9.86 -10.49
CA ASN A 68 52.41 11.00 -10.70
C ASN A 68 50.92 10.64 -10.42
N SER A 69 50.24 11.51 -9.67
CA SER A 69 48.81 11.32 -9.32
C SER A 69 47.92 11.18 -10.55
N ALA A 70 48.21 11.90 -11.62
CA ALA A 70 47.43 11.82 -12.86
C ALA A 70 47.58 10.45 -13.55
N THR A 71 48.80 9.90 -13.56
CA THR A 71 49.08 8.56 -14.09
C THR A 71 48.40 7.48 -13.25
N LEU A 72 48.41 7.63 -11.93
CA LEU A 72 47.73 6.72 -11.03
C LEU A 72 46.22 6.71 -11.30
N LEU A 73 45.62 7.88 -11.38
CA LEU A 73 44.19 8.01 -11.64
C LEU A 73 43.81 7.43 -13.01
N ALA A 74 44.59 7.69 -14.05
CA ALA A 74 44.37 7.12 -15.38
C ALA A 74 44.44 5.59 -15.38
N ASN A 75 45.46 5.03 -14.66
CA ASN A 75 45.59 3.57 -14.54
C ASN A 75 44.42 2.91 -13.77
N LEU A 76 43.95 3.54 -12.70
CA LEU A 76 42.83 3.04 -11.91
C LEU A 76 41.52 3.13 -12.74
N SER A 77 41.30 4.24 -13.43
CA SER A 77 40.14 4.42 -14.30
C SER A 77 40.11 3.41 -15.44
N ALA A 78 41.25 3.17 -16.09
CA ALA A 78 41.34 2.21 -17.18
C ALA A 78 41.10 0.77 -16.71
N GLN A 79 41.48 0.42 -15.50
CA GLN A 79 41.29 -0.92 -14.94
C GLN A 79 39.88 -1.18 -14.42
N GLY A 80 39.08 -0.14 -14.18
CA GLY A 80 37.67 -0.20 -13.77
C GLY A 80 36.69 -0.34 -14.92
N MET A 81 37.12 -0.11 -16.15
CA MET A 81 36.25 -0.14 -17.32
C MET A 81 35.92 -1.56 -17.76
N THR A 82 34.62 -1.82 -17.97
CA THR A 82 34.15 -3.03 -18.67
C THR A 82 34.33 -2.81 -20.17
N MET A 83 35.31 -3.48 -20.78
CA MET A 83 35.55 -3.40 -22.22
C MET A 83 34.94 -4.59 -22.96
N VAL A 84 34.29 -4.33 -24.10
CA VAL A 84 33.97 -5.37 -25.08
C VAL A 84 35.28 -5.71 -25.79
N SER A 85 35.89 -6.85 -25.47
CA SER A 85 37.23 -7.20 -25.95
C SER A 85 37.24 -7.97 -27.27
N GLY A 86 36.07 -8.31 -27.81
CA GLY A 86 35.97 -9.06 -29.06
C GLY A 86 34.62 -9.75 -29.19
N LYS A 87 34.53 -10.56 -30.23
CA LYS A 87 33.38 -11.42 -30.52
C LYS A 87 33.88 -12.84 -30.79
N VAL A 88 33.20 -13.83 -30.27
CA VAL A 88 33.39 -15.22 -30.67
C VAL A 88 32.26 -15.56 -31.62
N ASP A 89 32.68 -16.03 -32.82
CA ASP A 89 31.77 -16.54 -33.84
C ASP A 89 31.96 -18.06 -33.93
N ASP A 90 30.95 -18.84 -33.63
CA ASP A 90 30.96 -20.30 -33.73
C ASP A 90 30.30 -20.80 -35.04
N GLY A 91 30.05 -19.90 -36.01
CA GLY A 91 29.44 -20.19 -37.29
C GLY A 91 27.90 -20.20 -37.28
N GLN A 92 27.28 -20.17 -36.13
CA GLN A 92 25.80 -20.07 -35.97
C GLN A 92 25.40 -18.84 -35.13
N THR A 93 26.20 -18.42 -34.16
CA THR A 93 25.93 -17.28 -33.29
C THR A 93 27.19 -16.49 -32.99
N THR A 94 27.09 -15.17 -33.06
CA THR A 94 28.18 -14.25 -32.67
C THR A 94 27.91 -13.75 -31.24
N ARG A 95 28.82 -14.05 -30.30
CA ARG A 95 28.70 -13.65 -28.90
C ARG A 95 29.78 -12.62 -28.54
N PRO A 96 29.42 -11.45 -27.98
CA PRO A 96 30.41 -10.49 -27.49
C PRO A 96 31.13 -11.05 -26.26
N ILE A 97 32.46 -10.89 -26.21
CA ILE A 97 33.26 -11.18 -25.02
C ILE A 97 33.33 -9.92 -24.18
N HIS A 98 32.80 -9.99 -22.96
CA HIS A 98 32.93 -8.93 -21.96
C HIS A 98 34.02 -9.31 -20.96
N LEU A 99 35.09 -8.53 -20.93
CA LEU A 99 36.07 -8.58 -19.85
C LEU A 99 35.51 -7.78 -18.67
N ARG A 100 35.15 -8.48 -17.60
CA ARG A 100 34.76 -7.86 -16.33
C ARG A 100 35.94 -7.86 -15.40
N SER A 101 36.38 -6.67 -15.01
CA SER A 101 37.30 -6.52 -13.89
C SER A 101 36.54 -6.81 -12.59
N GLN A 102 36.77 -7.95 -11.96
CA GLN A 102 36.16 -8.28 -10.67
C GLN A 102 36.90 -7.54 -9.57
N MET A 103 36.33 -6.46 -9.07
CA MET A 103 36.79 -5.77 -7.84
C MET A 103 35.64 -5.84 -6.82
N ASN A 104 35.49 -7.00 -6.20
CA ASN A 104 34.35 -7.25 -5.29
C ASN A 104 34.76 -7.08 -3.81
N THR A 105 36.05 -7.17 -3.51
CA THR A 105 36.54 -7.08 -2.14
C THR A 105 37.58 -5.98 -2.00
N GLU A 106 37.76 -5.48 -0.76
CA GLU A 106 38.84 -4.55 -0.43
C GLU A 106 40.20 -5.12 -0.81
N ASN A 107 40.38 -6.43 -0.66
CA ASN A 107 41.61 -7.12 -0.96
C ASN A 107 41.90 -7.16 -2.47
N ASP A 108 40.88 -7.25 -3.31
CA ASP A 108 41.02 -7.18 -4.77
C ASP A 108 41.49 -5.78 -5.20
N VAL A 109 40.94 -4.73 -4.56
CA VAL A 109 41.34 -3.35 -4.79
C VAL A 109 42.78 -3.12 -4.26
N ALA A 110 43.08 -3.59 -3.05
CA ALA A 110 44.38 -3.43 -2.40
C ALA A 110 45.53 -4.07 -3.19
N ASN A 111 45.30 -5.20 -3.78
CA ASN A 111 46.32 -5.94 -4.54
C ASN A 111 46.45 -5.49 -5.99
N ARG A 112 45.72 -4.47 -6.43
CA ARG A 112 45.85 -3.91 -7.79
C ARG A 112 47.24 -3.35 -8.01
N ILE A 113 47.85 -3.70 -9.15
CA ILE A 113 49.10 -3.15 -9.61
C ILE A 113 48.80 -1.77 -10.19
N VAL A 114 49.41 -0.75 -9.61
CA VAL A 114 49.24 0.65 -10.02
C VAL A 114 50.44 1.19 -10.79
N TYR A 115 51.62 0.58 -10.55
CA TYR A 115 52.86 0.93 -11.25
C TYR A 115 53.78 -0.27 -11.33
N SER A 116 54.54 -0.37 -12.42
CA SER A 116 55.64 -1.34 -12.57
C SER A 116 56.87 -0.58 -13.07
N ASP A 117 57.96 -0.71 -12.32
CA ASP A 117 59.28 -0.14 -12.68
C ASP A 117 59.88 -0.95 -13.84
N PRO A 118 60.69 -0.34 -14.71
CA PRO A 118 61.48 -1.05 -15.75
C PRO A 118 62.38 -2.16 -15.19
N ARG A 119 62.68 -2.15 -13.90
CA ARG A 119 63.40 -3.20 -13.20
C ARG A 119 62.58 -4.39 -12.76
N GLY A 120 61.28 -4.37 -13.03
CA GLY A 120 60.34 -5.42 -12.66
C GLY A 120 59.77 -5.31 -11.24
N ASN A 121 59.98 -4.22 -10.52
CA ASN A 121 59.33 -3.97 -9.23
C ASN A 121 57.88 -3.56 -9.45
N VAL A 122 56.99 -4.22 -8.75
CA VAL A 122 55.54 -4.00 -8.85
C VAL A 122 55.07 -3.29 -7.60
N ILE A 123 54.43 -2.10 -7.78
CA ILE A 123 53.81 -1.34 -6.70
C ILE A 123 52.28 -1.60 -6.76
N ARG A 124 51.73 -2.03 -5.64
CA ARG A 124 50.31 -2.28 -5.46
C ARG A 124 49.64 -1.10 -4.78
N LEU A 125 48.31 -1.01 -4.94
CA LEU A 125 47.57 0.10 -4.36
C LEU A 125 47.68 0.15 -2.83
N ARG A 126 47.77 -0.99 -2.15
CA ARG A 126 48.01 -1.08 -0.69
C ARG A 126 49.33 -0.47 -0.23
N ASP A 127 50.32 -0.37 -1.12
CA ASP A 127 51.64 0.14 -0.75
C ASP A 127 51.62 1.67 -0.66
N ILE A 128 50.69 2.33 -1.39
CA ILE A 128 50.58 3.78 -1.51
C ILE A 128 49.24 4.35 -1.03
N ALA A 129 48.29 3.52 -0.64
CA ALA A 129 46.95 3.95 -0.20
C ALA A 129 46.43 3.11 0.96
N THR A 130 45.58 3.72 1.75
CA THR A 130 44.73 3.03 2.73
C THR A 130 43.38 2.74 2.10
N ILE A 131 42.97 1.49 2.12
CA ILE A 131 41.69 1.04 1.54
C ILE A 131 40.73 0.73 2.67
N LYS A 132 39.56 1.32 2.65
CA LYS A 132 38.49 1.12 3.64
C LYS A 132 37.17 0.97 2.96
N ARG A 133 36.33 0.05 3.47
CA ARG A 133 34.94 -0.01 3.14
C ARG A 133 34.18 1.00 4.00
N GLU A 134 33.41 1.83 3.39
CA GLU A 134 32.68 2.88 4.08
C GLU A 134 31.36 3.21 3.37
N TYR A 135 30.46 3.86 4.10
CA TYR A 135 29.26 4.43 3.51
C TYR A 135 29.56 5.85 3.07
N PRO A 136 29.43 6.18 1.77
CA PRO A 136 29.57 7.56 1.31
C PRO A 136 28.51 8.45 1.99
N HIS A 137 28.74 9.76 1.99
CA HIS A 137 27.71 10.70 2.45
C HIS A 137 26.46 10.54 1.58
N ALA A 138 25.43 9.98 2.17
CA ALA A 138 24.17 9.76 1.46
C ALA A 138 23.39 11.07 1.35
N ASP A 139 23.01 11.43 0.13
CA ASP A 139 22.10 12.56 -0.13
C ASP A 139 20.70 12.27 0.42
N LYS A 140 20.36 10.99 0.58
CA LYS A 140 19.06 10.52 1.08
C LYS A 140 19.27 9.41 2.10
N TYR A 141 18.68 9.55 3.26
CA TYR A 141 18.63 8.51 4.28
C TYR A 141 17.29 8.53 4.99
N VAL A 142 16.90 7.39 5.53
CA VAL A 142 15.70 7.27 6.35
C VAL A 142 16.10 6.92 7.77
N LYS A 143 15.47 7.56 8.74
CA LYS A 143 15.58 7.24 10.16
C LYS A 143 14.22 7.06 10.75
N ASN A 144 14.07 6.05 11.61
CA ASN A 144 12.92 5.87 12.45
C ASN A 144 13.36 6.03 13.90
N ASN A 145 12.67 6.87 14.69
CA ASN A 145 13.03 7.16 16.08
C ASN A 145 14.51 7.54 16.30
N GLY A 146 15.11 8.22 15.31
CA GLY A 146 16.54 8.61 15.35
C GLY A 146 17.52 7.50 15.00
N GLN A 147 17.06 6.27 14.74
CA GLN A 147 17.88 5.13 14.37
C GLN A 147 17.95 4.96 12.86
N LYS A 148 19.04 4.33 12.38
CA LYS A 148 19.15 3.90 10.98
C LYS A 148 18.07 2.89 10.68
N CYS A 149 17.37 3.06 9.58
CA CYS A 149 16.39 2.08 9.15
C CYS A 149 16.38 1.90 7.64
N ILE A 150 15.90 0.75 7.22
CA ILE A 150 15.53 0.43 5.84
C ILE A 150 14.02 0.29 5.80
N VAL A 151 13.39 0.88 4.80
CA VAL A 151 11.94 0.86 4.61
C VAL A 151 11.58 -0.09 3.49
N LEU A 152 10.64 -0.98 3.75
CA LEU A 152 10.02 -1.86 2.77
C LEU A 152 8.59 -1.39 2.51
N SER A 153 8.31 -1.04 1.28
CA SER A 153 6.96 -0.83 0.76
C SER A 153 6.44 -2.15 0.19
N VAL A 154 5.30 -2.59 0.69
CA VAL A 154 4.64 -3.82 0.25
C VAL A 154 3.40 -3.44 -0.53
N GLU A 155 3.34 -3.83 -1.79
CA GLU A 155 2.24 -3.52 -2.72
C GLU A 155 1.46 -4.80 -3.02
N MET A 156 0.14 -4.67 -3.12
CA MET A 156 -0.79 -5.78 -3.38
C MET A 156 -1.32 -5.72 -4.82
N ASN A 157 -1.60 -6.88 -5.40
CA ASN A 157 -2.26 -6.98 -6.70
C ASN A 157 -3.68 -6.38 -6.65
N GLU A 158 -4.04 -5.64 -7.70
CA GLU A 158 -5.40 -5.09 -7.85
C GLU A 158 -6.46 -6.19 -7.77
N GLY A 159 -7.60 -5.86 -7.17
CA GLY A 159 -8.72 -6.79 -7.01
C GLY A 159 -8.56 -7.85 -5.91
N SER A 160 -7.43 -7.87 -5.19
CA SER A 160 -7.25 -8.76 -4.03
C SER A 160 -7.85 -8.17 -2.75
N ASN A 161 -8.16 -9.04 -1.78
CA ASN A 161 -8.68 -8.60 -0.48
C ASN A 161 -7.53 -8.09 0.41
N ILE A 162 -7.49 -6.78 0.67
CA ILE A 162 -6.42 -6.14 1.43
C ILE A 162 -6.36 -6.62 2.89
N VAL A 163 -7.49 -6.98 3.51
CA VAL A 163 -7.53 -7.46 4.90
C VAL A 163 -6.93 -8.86 4.99
N GLU A 164 -7.27 -9.75 4.06
CA GLU A 164 -6.70 -11.09 3.98
C GLU A 164 -5.21 -11.05 3.67
N PHE A 165 -4.82 -10.21 2.70
CA PHE A 165 -3.42 -9.96 2.35
C PHE A 165 -2.63 -9.44 3.56
N GLY A 166 -3.15 -8.43 4.26
CA GLY A 166 -2.50 -7.87 5.45
C GLY A 166 -2.30 -8.88 6.56
N ASN A 167 -3.28 -9.78 6.78
CA ASN A 167 -3.13 -10.85 7.76
C ASN A 167 -2.01 -11.83 7.38
N LYS A 168 -1.91 -12.23 6.11
CA LYS A 168 -0.82 -13.09 5.61
C LYS A 168 0.56 -12.41 5.79
N VAL A 169 0.64 -11.11 5.50
CA VAL A 169 1.87 -10.33 5.73
C VAL A 169 2.23 -10.29 7.21
N LYS A 170 1.26 -10.01 8.10
CA LYS A 170 1.47 -9.98 9.56
C LYS A 170 1.94 -11.32 10.13
N ASP A 171 1.40 -12.42 9.64
CA ASP A 171 1.81 -13.77 10.05
C ASP A 171 3.29 -14.02 9.70
N ILE A 172 3.72 -13.63 8.49
CA ILE A 172 5.12 -13.74 8.08
C ILE A 172 6.01 -12.80 8.89
N LEU A 173 5.55 -11.56 9.13
CA LEU A 173 6.29 -10.60 9.95
C LEU A 173 6.50 -11.11 11.38
N GLY A 174 5.48 -11.70 12.00
CA GLY A 174 5.58 -12.27 13.35
C GLY A 174 6.58 -13.44 13.42
N GLN A 175 6.58 -14.32 12.41
CA GLN A 175 7.56 -15.40 12.31
C GLN A 175 8.98 -14.87 12.09
N PHE A 176 9.11 -13.86 11.24
CA PHE A 176 10.39 -13.24 10.94
C PHE A 176 10.96 -12.48 12.15
N GLU A 177 10.12 -11.71 12.86
CA GLU A 177 10.50 -10.99 14.08
C GLU A 177 11.05 -11.93 15.14
N ALA A 178 10.44 -13.10 15.32
CA ALA A 178 10.92 -14.11 16.26
C ALA A 178 12.31 -14.68 15.88
N SER A 179 12.72 -14.55 14.62
CA SER A 179 14.04 -14.98 14.13
C SER A 179 15.11 -13.91 14.19
N LEU A 180 14.73 -12.65 14.44
CA LEU A 180 15.66 -11.53 14.48
C LEU A 180 16.50 -11.51 15.76
N PRO A 181 17.76 -11.02 15.68
CA PRO A 181 18.56 -10.72 16.86
C PRO A 181 17.91 -9.61 17.71
N GLN A 182 18.19 -9.59 19.02
CA GLN A 182 17.61 -8.62 19.97
C GLN A 182 17.94 -7.15 19.65
N ASP A 183 18.98 -6.90 18.86
CA ASP A 183 19.44 -5.57 18.45
C ASP A 183 18.82 -5.07 17.11
N VAL A 184 17.98 -5.88 16.49
CA VAL A 184 17.23 -5.54 15.27
C VAL A 184 15.74 -5.52 15.59
N SER A 185 15.07 -4.44 15.26
CA SER A 185 13.64 -4.26 15.48
C SER A 185 12.91 -4.02 14.16
N ILE A 186 11.71 -4.57 14.06
CA ILE A 186 10.82 -4.36 12.94
C ILE A 186 9.60 -3.56 13.38
N TYR A 187 9.19 -2.59 12.58
CA TYR A 187 8.00 -1.77 12.84
C TYR A 187 7.18 -1.61 11.58
N THR A 188 5.87 -1.69 11.73
CA THR A 188 4.92 -1.32 10.69
C THR A 188 4.53 0.14 10.89
N ILE A 189 4.90 1.02 9.95
CA ILE A 189 4.57 2.46 10.00
C ILE A 189 3.15 2.70 9.53
N THR A 190 2.76 2.03 8.45
CA THR A 190 1.43 2.15 7.87
C THR A 190 0.93 0.77 7.52
N ASP A 191 -0.30 0.50 7.93
CA ASP A 191 -1.03 -0.73 7.64
C ASP A 191 -2.42 -0.39 7.10
N GLN A 192 -2.55 -0.41 5.78
CA GLN A 192 -3.82 -0.11 5.12
C GLN A 192 -4.86 -1.22 5.37
N SER A 193 -4.42 -2.45 5.62
CA SER A 193 -5.33 -3.55 5.93
C SER A 193 -6.07 -3.35 7.26
N GLU A 194 -5.39 -2.80 8.25
CA GLU A 194 -5.98 -2.48 9.55
C GLU A 194 -6.93 -1.28 9.45
N VAL A 195 -6.56 -0.26 8.67
CA VAL A 195 -7.41 0.91 8.42
C VAL A 195 -8.71 0.49 7.73
N VAL A 196 -8.64 -0.37 6.72
CA VAL A 196 -9.83 -0.87 6.02
C VAL A 196 -10.67 -1.77 6.93
N ASN A 197 -10.05 -2.68 7.66
CA ASN A 197 -10.76 -3.56 8.59
C ASN A 197 -11.48 -2.77 9.70
N SER A 198 -10.80 -1.79 10.32
CA SER A 198 -11.43 -0.93 11.33
C SER A 198 -12.58 -0.11 10.74
N SER A 199 -12.43 0.42 9.52
CA SER A 199 -13.48 1.17 8.84
C SER A 199 -14.73 0.32 8.59
N VAL A 200 -14.56 -0.94 8.18
CA VAL A 200 -15.68 -1.88 7.99
C VAL A 200 -16.38 -2.19 9.32
N VAL A 201 -15.61 -2.44 10.38
CA VAL A 201 -16.16 -2.70 11.71
C VAL A 201 -16.90 -1.49 12.27
N ASP A 202 -16.34 -0.29 12.11
CA ASP A 202 -16.97 0.94 12.58
C ASP A 202 -18.24 1.25 11.80
N PHE A 203 -18.23 1.04 10.48
CA PHE A 203 -19.45 1.11 9.67
C PHE A 203 -20.55 0.17 10.18
N LEU A 204 -20.23 -1.09 10.46
CA LEU A 204 -21.21 -2.04 10.97
C LEU A 204 -21.78 -1.60 12.33
N LYS A 205 -20.96 -1.03 13.22
CA LYS A 205 -21.41 -0.46 14.50
C LYS A 205 -22.34 0.73 14.27
N GLU A 206 -21.95 1.69 13.42
CA GLU A 206 -22.74 2.87 13.10
C GLU A 206 -24.08 2.48 12.45
N LEU A 207 -24.05 1.52 11.55
CA LEU A 207 -25.25 0.95 10.93
C LEU A 207 -26.21 0.35 11.98
N LEU A 208 -25.67 -0.44 12.90
CA LEU A 208 -26.49 -1.03 13.98
C LEU A 208 -27.07 0.04 14.91
N ILE A 209 -26.28 1.07 15.24
CA ILE A 209 -26.74 2.20 16.07
C ILE A 209 -27.82 2.98 15.32
N ALA A 210 -27.65 3.24 14.02
CA ALA A 210 -28.66 3.93 13.21
C ALA A 210 -29.96 3.13 13.16
N ILE A 211 -29.90 1.83 12.88
CA ILE A 211 -31.08 0.94 12.87
C ILE A 211 -31.77 0.96 14.25
N ALA A 212 -31.00 0.78 15.34
CA ALA A 212 -31.56 0.78 16.68
C ALA A 212 -32.22 2.12 17.04
N SER A 213 -31.59 3.24 16.69
CA SER A 213 -32.13 4.58 16.94
C SER A 213 -33.45 4.79 16.20
N VAL A 214 -33.52 4.40 14.93
CA VAL A 214 -34.74 4.52 14.12
C VAL A 214 -35.85 3.61 14.67
N VAL A 215 -35.52 2.37 15.05
CA VAL A 215 -36.47 1.43 15.65
C VAL A 215 -37.05 2.01 16.95
N VAL A 216 -36.22 2.60 17.81
CA VAL A 216 -36.67 3.25 19.05
C VAL A 216 -37.60 4.40 18.76
N VAL A 217 -37.28 5.29 17.81
CA VAL A 217 -38.14 6.41 17.42
C VAL A 217 -39.46 5.93 16.88
N ILE A 218 -39.46 4.95 15.98
CA ILE A 218 -40.70 4.38 15.40
C ILE A 218 -41.53 3.70 16.48
N MET A 219 -40.94 2.97 17.43
CA MET A 219 -41.65 2.35 18.54
C MET A 219 -42.30 3.35 19.51
N LEU A 220 -41.72 4.54 19.65
CA LEU A 220 -42.32 5.62 20.43
C LEU A 220 -43.51 6.28 19.75
N LEU A 221 -43.55 6.31 18.42
CA LEU A 221 -44.56 7.01 17.64
C LEU A 221 -45.67 6.07 17.16
N LEU A 222 -45.39 4.81 16.91
CA LEU A 222 -46.28 3.84 16.29
C LEU A 222 -46.52 2.62 17.19
N PRO A 223 -47.69 1.95 17.04
CA PRO A 223 -47.95 0.69 17.75
C PRO A 223 -46.89 -0.39 17.42
N MET A 224 -46.46 -1.15 18.43
CA MET A 224 -45.38 -2.16 18.36
C MET A 224 -45.45 -3.07 17.11
N ARG A 225 -46.64 -3.48 16.70
CA ARG A 225 -46.86 -4.39 15.56
C ARG A 225 -46.46 -3.74 14.22
N VAL A 226 -46.70 -2.44 14.10
CA VAL A 226 -46.43 -1.67 12.87
C VAL A 226 -44.97 -1.24 12.86
N ALA A 227 -44.47 -0.82 14.03
CA ALA A 227 -43.08 -0.46 14.23
C ALA A 227 -42.11 -1.61 13.87
N SER A 228 -42.48 -2.86 14.17
CA SER A 228 -41.67 -4.02 13.82
C SER A 228 -41.58 -4.27 12.31
N VAL A 229 -42.65 -3.98 11.55
CA VAL A 229 -42.62 -4.07 10.10
C VAL A 229 -41.72 -2.99 9.51
N ALA A 230 -41.86 -1.73 9.94
CA ALA A 230 -40.99 -0.65 9.52
C ALA A 230 -39.51 -0.93 9.83
N ALA A 231 -39.22 -1.41 11.03
CA ALA A 231 -37.87 -1.79 11.43
C ALA A 231 -37.29 -2.91 10.55
N SER A 232 -38.09 -3.82 10.05
CA SER A 232 -37.61 -4.91 9.19
C SER A 232 -37.32 -4.47 7.76
N THR A 233 -37.89 -3.38 7.26
CA THR A 233 -37.59 -2.89 5.90
C THR A 233 -36.18 -2.38 5.76
N ILE A 234 -35.58 -1.82 6.83
CA ILE A 234 -34.25 -1.26 6.83
C ILE A 234 -33.19 -2.33 6.51
N PRO A 235 -33.05 -3.43 7.27
CA PRO A 235 -32.07 -4.45 6.95
C PRO A 235 -32.32 -5.11 5.59
N ILE A 236 -33.57 -5.31 5.21
CA ILE A 236 -33.89 -5.88 3.90
C ILE A 236 -33.39 -4.99 2.76
N THR A 237 -33.62 -3.69 2.85
CA THR A 237 -33.14 -2.74 1.83
C THR A 237 -31.62 -2.68 1.77
N ILE A 238 -30.96 -2.71 2.94
CA ILE A 238 -29.49 -2.75 3.00
C ILE A 238 -28.93 -4.00 2.31
N PHE A 239 -29.50 -5.17 2.60
CA PHE A 239 -29.05 -6.41 1.96
C PHE A 239 -29.28 -6.40 0.45
N ILE A 240 -30.41 -5.84 -0.01
CA ILE A 240 -30.68 -5.67 -1.45
C ILE A 240 -29.63 -4.73 -2.07
N THR A 241 -29.34 -3.59 -1.45
CA THR A 241 -28.36 -2.62 -1.94
C THR A 241 -26.96 -3.22 -2.00
N LEU A 242 -26.52 -3.93 -0.94
CA LEU A 242 -25.22 -4.63 -0.94
C LEU A 242 -25.15 -5.72 -2.01
N GLY A 243 -26.27 -6.45 -2.22
CA GLY A 243 -26.39 -7.43 -3.30
C GLY A 243 -26.28 -6.80 -4.69
N LEU A 244 -26.85 -5.62 -4.88
CA LEU A 244 -26.73 -4.85 -6.13
C LEU A 244 -25.32 -4.33 -6.32
N PHE A 245 -24.64 -3.83 -5.27
CA PHE A 245 -23.24 -3.41 -5.33
C PHE A 245 -22.36 -4.57 -5.79
N TYR A 246 -22.54 -5.75 -5.20
CA TYR A 246 -21.83 -6.96 -5.62
C TYR A 246 -22.10 -7.32 -7.08
N ALA A 247 -23.37 -7.30 -7.51
CA ALA A 247 -23.75 -7.64 -8.88
C ALA A 247 -23.23 -6.65 -9.94
N LEU A 248 -23.05 -5.38 -9.56
CA LEU A 248 -22.52 -4.31 -10.41
C LEU A 248 -20.99 -4.20 -10.33
N GLY A 249 -20.32 -5.03 -9.50
CA GLY A 249 -18.90 -4.98 -9.30
C GLY A 249 -18.41 -3.72 -8.58
N LEU A 250 -19.26 -3.11 -7.75
CA LEU A 250 -18.91 -1.91 -6.99
C LEU A 250 -18.13 -2.29 -5.74
N GLU A 251 -16.99 -1.63 -5.53
CA GLU A 251 -16.16 -1.85 -4.36
C GLU A 251 -16.75 -1.21 -3.12
N LEU A 252 -16.74 -1.98 -2.02
CA LEU A 252 -17.11 -1.47 -0.70
C LEU A 252 -15.90 -0.73 -0.11
N ASN A 253 -16.00 0.58 -0.07
CA ASN A 253 -15.04 1.46 0.58
C ASN A 253 -15.75 2.38 1.58
N THR A 254 -14.98 3.11 2.40
CA THR A 254 -15.53 4.05 3.39
C THR A 254 -16.50 5.07 2.81
N VAL A 255 -16.32 5.43 1.55
CA VAL A 255 -17.15 6.40 0.85
C VAL A 255 -18.49 5.80 0.47
N THR A 256 -18.51 4.59 -0.12
CA THR A 256 -19.74 3.89 -0.47
C THR A 256 -20.56 3.53 0.78
N LEU A 257 -19.86 3.17 1.87
CA LEU A 257 -20.51 2.87 3.15
C LEU A 257 -21.12 4.14 3.79
N ALA A 258 -20.42 5.28 3.75
CA ALA A 258 -20.98 6.55 4.22
C ALA A 258 -22.19 6.98 3.40
N SER A 259 -22.16 6.80 2.08
CA SER A 259 -23.31 7.07 1.21
C SER A 259 -24.51 6.21 1.58
N LEU A 260 -24.29 4.94 1.90
CA LEU A 260 -25.35 4.02 2.33
C LEU A 260 -26.00 4.49 3.65
N ILE A 261 -25.22 4.97 4.64
CA ILE A 261 -25.76 5.50 5.90
C ILE A 261 -26.66 6.72 5.64
N VAL A 262 -26.25 7.64 4.77
CA VAL A 262 -27.07 8.80 4.41
C VAL A 262 -28.36 8.37 3.69
N ALA A 263 -28.26 7.43 2.75
CA ALA A 263 -29.43 6.88 2.05
C ALA A 263 -30.42 6.20 3.00
N LEU A 264 -29.95 5.58 4.09
CA LEU A 264 -30.82 4.97 5.09
C LEU A 264 -31.80 5.95 5.71
N GLY A 265 -31.39 7.19 6.00
CA GLY A 265 -32.31 8.23 6.49
C GLY A 265 -33.46 8.47 5.54
N MET A 266 -33.19 8.57 4.24
CA MET A 266 -34.22 8.81 3.21
C MET A 266 -35.15 7.60 3.01
N ILE A 267 -34.62 6.38 3.15
CA ILE A 267 -35.43 5.15 3.02
C ILE A 267 -36.40 5.04 4.17
N VAL A 268 -36.00 5.42 5.36
CA VAL A 268 -36.87 5.40 6.56
C VAL A 268 -38.03 6.34 6.41
N ASP A 269 -37.82 7.57 5.93
CA ASP A 269 -38.88 8.54 5.71
C ASP A 269 -39.94 8.02 4.72
N ASN A 270 -39.54 7.42 3.63
CA ASN A 270 -40.44 6.82 2.65
C ASN A 270 -41.22 5.65 3.26
N SER A 271 -40.63 4.84 4.09
CA SER A 271 -41.27 3.73 4.77
C SER A 271 -42.31 4.21 5.76
N ILE A 272 -42.07 5.29 6.51
CA ILE A 272 -42.99 5.87 7.48
C ILE A 272 -44.28 6.35 6.76
N VAL A 273 -44.14 7.05 5.64
CA VAL A 273 -45.33 7.54 4.86
C VAL A 273 -46.25 6.42 4.42
N ILE A 274 -45.69 5.32 3.90
CA ILE A 274 -46.51 4.15 3.47
C ILE A 274 -47.21 3.50 4.68
N ILE A 275 -46.49 3.39 5.80
CA ILE A 275 -47.00 2.76 7.01
C ILE A 275 -48.12 3.60 7.64
N ASP A 276 -47.98 4.91 7.66
CA ASP A 276 -48.96 5.84 8.21
C ASP A 276 -50.29 5.73 7.39
N SER A 277 -50.17 5.79 6.08
CA SER A 277 -51.32 5.55 5.21
C SER A 277 -51.94 4.16 5.41
N TYR A 278 -51.12 3.11 5.58
CA TYR A 278 -51.64 1.77 5.86
C TYR A 278 -52.46 1.73 7.16
N ILE A 279 -52.00 2.40 8.23
CA ILE A 279 -52.76 2.47 9.49
C ILE A 279 -54.08 3.20 9.27
N GLU A 280 -54.05 4.36 8.62
CA GLU A 280 -55.26 5.14 8.29
C GLU A 280 -56.31 4.28 7.55
N LYS A 281 -55.89 3.51 6.53
CA LYS A 281 -56.81 2.64 5.76
C LYS A 281 -57.30 1.46 6.57
N ILE A 282 -56.57 0.96 7.53
CA ILE A 282 -57.06 -0.07 8.49
C ILE A 282 -58.13 0.53 9.40
N ASP A 283 -57.92 1.74 9.91
CA ASP A 283 -58.86 2.43 10.77
C ASP A 283 -60.17 2.82 10.03
N GLU A 284 -60.08 3.08 8.72
CA GLU A 284 -61.26 3.21 7.83
C GLU A 284 -62.01 1.90 7.59
N GLY A 285 -61.53 0.75 8.11
CA GLY A 285 -62.20 -0.54 8.02
C GLY A 285 -61.78 -1.39 6.81
N MET A 286 -60.72 -1.02 6.10
CA MET A 286 -60.19 -1.85 5.01
C MET A 286 -59.54 -3.14 5.52
N SER A 287 -59.62 -4.22 4.73
CA SER A 287 -58.91 -5.44 5.04
C SER A 287 -57.38 -5.21 4.93
N ARG A 288 -56.58 -5.90 5.73
CA ARG A 288 -55.11 -5.75 5.80
C ARG A 288 -54.43 -5.83 4.44
N TRP A 289 -54.84 -6.76 3.59
CA TRP A 289 -54.29 -6.92 2.23
C TRP A 289 -54.60 -5.74 1.32
N HIS A 290 -55.88 -5.29 1.35
CA HIS A 290 -56.29 -4.16 0.53
C HIS A 290 -55.66 -2.85 1.00
N ALA A 291 -55.59 -2.61 2.30
CA ALA A 291 -54.93 -1.45 2.87
C ALA A 291 -53.45 -1.40 2.47
N ALA A 292 -52.71 -2.51 2.58
CA ALA A 292 -51.29 -2.57 2.20
C ALA A 292 -51.06 -2.29 0.70
N THR A 293 -51.85 -2.95 -0.15
CA THR A 293 -51.72 -2.77 -1.61
C THR A 293 -52.16 -1.39 -2.07
N TYR A 294 -53.18 -0.81 -1.43
CA TYR A 294 -53.66 0.54 -1.71
C TYR A 294 -52.60 1.59 -1.34
N SER A 295 -52.10 1.58 -0.09
CA SER A 295 -51.11 2.54 0.38
C SER A 295 -49.83 2.47 -0.45
N ALA A 296 -49.34 1.26 -0.78
CA ALA A 296 -48.20 1.11 -1.63
C ALA A 296 -48.39 1.72 -3.03
N LYS A 297 -49.56 1.53 -3.64
CA LYS A 297 -49.88 2.08 -4.98
C LYS A 297 -50.08 3.59 -4.95
N GLU A 298 -50.78 4.10 -3.92
CA GLU A 298 -51.07 5.52 -3.76
C GLU A 298 -49.80 6.36 -3.68
N PHE A 299 -48.85 5.92 -2.88
CA PHE A 299 -47.60 6.68 -2.63
C PHE A 299 -46.45 6.31 -3.58
N PHE A 300 -46.57 5.24 -4.36
CA PHE A 300 -45.51 4.80 -5.28
C PHE A 300 -44.98 5.91 -6.19
N SER A 301 -45.92 6.62 -6.87
CA SER A 301 -45.57 7.69 -7.81
C SER A 301 -44.87 8.86 -7.10
N SER A 302 -45.37 9.24 -5.92
CA SER A 302 -44.77 10.34 -5.12
C SER A 302 -43.40 10.01 -4.61
N ILE A 303 -43.21 8.81 -4.04
CA ILE A 303 -41.95 8.34 -3.52
C ILE A 303 -40.91 8.16 -4.66
N PHE A 304 -41.34 7.57 -5.78
CA PHE A 304 -40.48 7.41 -6.97
C PHE A 304 -40.01 8.77 -7.50
N SER A 305 -40.97 9.73 -7.63
CA SER A 305 -40.60 11.08 -8.10
C SER A 305 -39.69 11.82 -7.12
N ALA A 306 -39.89 11.71 -5.81
CA ALA A 306 -39.07 12.28 -4.80
C ALA A 306 -37.66 11.69 -4.82
N THR A 307 -37.53 10.38 -4.87
CA THR A 307 -36.25 9.68 -4.94
C THR A 307 -35.47 10.04 -6.22
N LEU A 308 -36.19 10.08 -7.36
CA LEU A 308 -35.60 10.50 -8.63
C LEU A 308 -35.14 11.96 -8.58
N ALA A 309 -35.93 12.86 -7.98
CA ALA A 309 -35.54 14.28 -7.81
C ALA A 309 -34.28 14.42 -6.93
N ILE A 310 -34.18 13.66 -5.85
CA ILE A 310 -32.98 13.63 -4.99
C ILE A 310 -31.77 13.14 -5.77
N SER A 311 -31.89 12.01 -6.47
CA SER A 311 -30.81 11.45 -7.30
C SER A 311 -30.35 12.46 -8.37
N ILE A 312 -31.28 13.12 -9.06
CA ILE A 312 -30.97 14.14 -10.07
C ILE A 312 -30.27 15.37 -9.43
N THR A 313 -30.62 15.74 -8.21
CA THR A 313 -30.00 16.87 -7.50
C THR A 313 -28.50 16.63 -7.22
N PHE A 314 -28.08 15.40 -7.05
CA PHE A 314 -26.66 15.07 -6.88
C PHE A 314 -25.87 15.06 -8.20
N PHE A 315 -26.53 14.99 -9.37
CA PHE A 315 -25.86 14.96 -10.66
C PHE A 315 -25.00 16.20 -10.97
N PRO A 316 -25.44 17.44 -10.73
CA PRO A 316 -24.59 18.63 -10.92
C PRO A 316 -23.33 18.63 -10.05
N LEU A 317 -23.39 18.03 -8.84
CA LEU A 317 -22.23 17.90 -7.98
C LEU A 317 -21.14 17.02 -8.60
N LEU A 318 -21.51 15.96 -9.33
CA LEU A 318 -20.58 15.12 -10.08
C LEU A 318 -19.81 15.90 -11.16
N LEU A 319 -20.43 16.90 -11.77
CA LEU A 319 -19.83 17.71 -12.84
C LEU A 319 -18.92 18.82 -12.29
N THR A 320 -19.23 19.33 -11.10
CA THR A 320 -18.54 20.49 -10.51
C THR A 320 -17.40 20.10 -9.57
N MET A 321 -17.50 18.95 -8.91
CA MET A 321 -16.50 18.49 -7.96
C MET A 321 -15.33 17.80 -8.65
N LYS A 322 -14.11 17.97 -8.07
CA LYS A 322 -12.86 17.36 -8.54
C LYS A 322 -12.15 16.64 -7.39
N GLY A 323 -11.34 15.63 -7.72
CA GLY A 323 -10.56 14.87 -6.76
C GLY A 323 -11.43 14.01 -5.83
N MET A 324 -10.96 13.77 -4.61
CA MET A 324 -11.56 12.88 -3.61
C MET A 324 -13.05 13.18 -3.33
N MET A 325 -13.48 14.45 -3.40
CA MET A 325 -14.88 14.83 -3.22
C MET A 325 -15.78 14.34 -4.37
N LYS A 326 -15.26 14.24 -5.58
CA LYS A 326 -15.99 13.67 -6.72
C LYS A 326 -16.25 12.18 -6.49
N ASP A 327 -15.26 11.45 -6.00
CA ASP A 327 -15.39 10.03 -5.73
C ASP A 327 -16.38 9.77 -4.60
N PHE A 328 -16.45 10.65 -3.61
CA PHE A 328 -17.45 10.60 -2.54
C PHE A 328 -18.87 10.77 -3.07
N VAL A 329 -19.11 11.76 -3.93
CA VAL A 329 -20.46 12.09 -4.42
C VAL A 329 -20.91 11.17 -5.54
N LYS A 330 -19.99 10.50 -6.24
CA LYS A 330 -20.29 9.62 -7.40
C LYS A 330 -21.34 8.54 -7.10
N TRP A 331 -21.36 8.03 -5.89
CA TRP A 331 -22.21 6.92 -5.49
C TRP A 331 -23.56 7.33 -4.87
N PHE A 332 -23.74 8.64 -4.57
CA PHE A 332 -24.99 9.15 -4.00
C PHE A 332 -26.22 9.04 -4.93
N PRO A 333 -26.11 9.24 -6.26
CA PRO A 333 -27.28 9.16 -7.15
C PRO A 333 -27.69 7.73 -7.48
N LEU A 334 -26.83 6.75 -7.22
CA LEU A 334 -27.04 5.34 -7.51
C LEU A 334 -27.68 4.62 -6.34
#